data_c3b76a1c001d9e8b191349675b515b66
#
_entry.id   c3b76a1c001d9e8b191349675b515b66
#
_cell.length_a   1.000
_cell.length_b   1.000
_cell.length_c   1.000
_cell.angle_alpha   90.00
_cell.angle_beta   90.00
_cell.angle_gamma   90.00
#
_symmetry.space_group_name_H-M   'P 1'
#
loop_
_entity.id
_entity.type
_entity.pdbx_description
1 polymer ?
#
loop_
_entity_poly.entity_id
_entity_poly.type
_entity_poly.pdbx_seq_one_letter_code
_entity_poly.pdbx_strand_id
1 'polypeptide(L)'
;MTVAEMTRPRLVSDQGWTRGLGWDINTSYSTNRGDVFPLGSFGHTGFTGTSIWIDPVSQMFVVFLSNRVHPDGKGDVGPLRGRVASIVAGAVTDQATVSRARLELSNYYAALQNDLARFAAPTSTNANSQSEAKVLTGIDVLERDGFKELAGMKIGLVTNHTGRDERGRQDRKSVV
;
A
#
# COMPACT_ATOMS: atom_id res chain seq x y z
N MET A 1 -1.28 15.23 2.56
CA MET A 1 -1.94 14.04 1.98
C MET A 1 -3.03 13.61 2.93
N THR A 2 -4.25 13.39 2.47
CA THR A 2 -5.37 12.94 3.31
C THR A 2 -5.39 11.43 3.42
N VAL A 3 -6.04 10.88 4.46
CA VAL A 3 -6.24 9.43 4.62
C VAL A 3 -6.98 8.85 3.41
N ALA A 4 -8.02 9.54 2.93
CA ALA A 4 -8.78 9.12 1.75
C ALA A 4 -7.89 8.96 0.50
N GLU A 5 -6.92 9.85 0.30
CA GLU A 5 -5.98 9.73 -0.83
C GLU A 5 -4.99 8.59 -0.64
N MET A 6 -4.55 8.33 0.60
CA MET A 6 -3.66 7.21 0.90
C MET A 6 -4.32 5.84 0.68
N THR A 7 -5.60 5.74 0.98
CA THR A 7 -6.37 4.47 0.95
C THR A 7 -7.17 4.29 -0.34
N ARG A 8 -7.13 5.27 -1.24
CA ARG A 8 -7.79 5.17 -2.54
C ARG A 8 -7.21 4.01 -3.36
N PRO A 9 -8.04 3.11 -3.91
CA PRO A 9 -7.58 2.02 -4.76
C PRO A 9 -6.89 2.54 -6.02
N ARG A 10 -5.73 1.97 -6.32
CA ARG A 10 -4.97 2.20 -7.55
C ARG A 10 -4.58 0.86 -8.14
N LEU A 11 -4.78 0.71 -9.44
CA LEU A 11 -4.32 -0.47 -10.15
C LEU A 11 -2.78 -0.46 -10.20
N VAL A 12 -2.15 -1.57 -9.79
CA VAL A 12 -0.69 -1.71 -9.73
C VAL A 12 -0.17 -2.86 -10.59
N SER A 13 -1.05 -3.58 -11.27
CA SER A 13 -0.70 -4.64 -12.22
C SER A 13 -1.80 -4.86 -13.25
N ASP A 14 -1.45 -5.48 -14.36
CA ASP A 14 -2.36 -5.99 -15.40
C ASP A 14 -3.26 -7.13 -14.91
N GLN A 15 -2.91 -7.77 -13.79
CA GLN A 15 -3.71 -8.81 -13.15
C GLN A 15 -4.87 -8.26 -12.29
N GLY A 16 -5.10 -6.96 -12.29
CA GLY A 16 -6.15 -6.32 -11.52
C GLY A 16 -5.82 -6.13 -10.03
N TRP A 17 -4.55 -6.22 -9.64
CA TRP A 17 -4.14 -5.95 -8.27
C TRP A 17 -4.26 -4.48 -7.92
N THR A 18 -4.81 -4.19 -6.76
CA THR A 18 -5.01 -2.83 -6.28
C THR A 18 -4.35 -2.59 -4.94
N ARG A 19 -3.73 -1.41 -4.83
CA ARG A 19 -3.12 -0.91 -3.59
C ARG A 19 -3.46 0.56 -3.36
N GLY A 20 -3.41 0.97 -2.11
CA GLY A 20 -3.27 2.38 -1.73
C GLY A 20 -1.80 2.78 -1.61
N LEU A 21 -1.53 3.97 -1.13
CA LEU A 21 -0.16 4.41 -0.83
C LEU A 21 0.28 3.80 0.51
N GLY A 22 1.11 2.75 0.44
CA GLY A 22 1.53 1.98 1.62
C GLY A 22 0.51 0.98 2.15
N TRP A 23 -0.68 0.86 1.52
CA TRP A 23 -1.73 -0.06 1.93
C TRP A 23 -1.97 -1.15 0.88
N ASP A 24 -2.20 -2.36 1.34
CA ASP A 24 -2.72 -3.45 0.53
C ASP A 24 -4.24 -3.37 0.51
N ILE A 25 -4.85 -3.61 -0.66
CA ILE A 25 -6.31 -3.59 -0.84
C ILE A 25 -6.78 -4.90 -1.43
N ASN A 26 -6.27 -5.27 -2.61
CA ASN A 26 -6.61 -6.52 -3.27
C ASN A 26 -5.45 -7.02 -4.12
N THR A 27 -4.56 -7.77 -3.50
CA THR A 27 -3.40 -8.41 -4.12
C THR A 27 -3.30 -9.86 -3.67
N SER A 28 -2.30 -10.59 -4.13
CA SER A 28 -2.00 -11.95 -3.64
C SER A 28 -1.69 -11.99 -2.14
N TYR A 29 -1.34 -10.87 -1.52
CA TYR A 29 -1.09 -10.78 -0.08
C TYR A 29 -2.34 -10.48 0.75
N SER A 30 -3.48 -10.19 0.12
CA SER A 30 -4.71 -9.77 0.81
C SER A 30 -5.48 -10.92 1.47
N THR A 31 -5.00 -12.16 1.39
CA THR A 31 -5.65 -13.32 2.03
C THR A 31 -5.84 -13.16 3.54
N ASN A 32 -5.02 -12.34 4.18
CA ASN A 32 -5.15 -12.00 5.59
C ASN A 32 -6.36 -11.09 5.91
N ARG A 33 -7.02 -10.52 4.90
CA ARG A 33 -8.33 -9.85 5.01
C ARG A 33 -9.43 -10.82 5.42
N GLY A 34 -9.26 -12.11 5.13
CA GLY A 34 -10.32 -13.09 5.21
C GLY A 34 -11.37 -12.93 4.10
N ASP A 35 -12.48 -13.65 4.26
CA ASP A 35 -13.48 -13.78 3.20
C ASP A 35 -14.70 -12.86 3.38
N VAL A 36 -14.79 -12.16 4.52
CA VAL A 36 -15.97 -11.38 4.91
C VAL A 36 -15.75 -9.87 4.82
N PHE A 37 -14.54 -9.38 5.08
CA PHE A 37 -14.23 -7.97 4.87
C PHE A 37 -14.50 -7.58 3.42
N PRO A 38 -15.21 -6.47 3.14
CA PRO A 38 -15.55 -6.06 1.78
C PRO A 38 -14.32 -5.63 0.97
N LEU A 39 -14.45 -5.71 -0.35
CA LEU A 39 -13.52 -5.04 -1.24
C LEU A 39 -13.52 -3.54 -0.93
N GLY A 40 -12.35 -2.90 -1.00
CA GLY A 40 -12.18 -1.50 -0.58
C GLY A 40 -11.74 -1.35 0.87
N SER A 41 -11.87 -2.39 1.70
CA SER A 41 -11.12 -2.46 2.94
C SER A 41 -9.62 -2.57 2.65
N PHE A 42 -8.80 -2.09 3.55
CA PHE A 42 -7.36 -2.00 3.33
C PHE A 42 -6.59 -2.41 4.59
N GLY A 43 -5.38 -2.86 4.39
CA GLY A 43 -4.56 -3.32 5.50
C GLY A 43 -3.10 -3.53 5.11
N HIS A 44 -2.35 -4.13 6.01
CA HIS A 44 -0.99 -4.58 5.75
C HIS A 44 -0.57 -5.67 6.73
N THR A 45 0.39 -6.48 6.33
CA THR A 45 1.01 -7.49 7.18
C THR A 45 2.40 -7.06 7.62
N GLY A 46 2.80 -7.43 8.83
CA GLY A 46 4.18 -7.36 9.29
C GLY A 46 4.88 -8.71 9.12
N PHE A 47 6.16 -8.67 8.76
CA PHE A 47 7.00 -9.86 8.60
C PHE A 47 7.03 -10.74 9.86
N THR A 48 7.07 -10.11 11.02
CA THR A 48 7.13 -10.79 12.32
C THR A 48 5.87 -11.52 12.73
N GLY A 49 4.76 -11.35 12.00
CA GLY A 49 3.51 -12.04 12.29
C GLY A 49 2.32 -11.11 12.52
N THR A 50 2.54 -9.82 12.66
CA THR A 50 1.48 -8.84 12.90
C THR A 50 0.68 -8.55 11.62
N SER A 51 -0.56 -8.05 11.78
CA SER A 51 -1.35 -7.45 10.70
C SER A 51 -2.34 -6.44 11.25
N ILE A 52 -2.74 -5.53 10.38
CA ILE A 52 -3.90 -4.67 10.57
C ILE A 52 -4.78 -4.74 9.32
N TRP A 53 -6.08 -4.77 9.52
CA TRP A 53 -7.06 -4.67 8.45
C TRP A 53 -8.19 -3.75 8.86
N ILE A 54 -8.57 -2.81 8.00
CA ILE A 54 -9.52 -1.73 8.30
C ILE A 54 -10.62 -1.74 7.24
N ASP A 55 -11.86 -1.75 7.68
CA ASP A 55 -13.03 -1.51 6.86
C ASP A 55 -13.57 -0.10 7.16
N PRO A 56 -13.40 0.85 6.22
CA PRO A 56 -13.87 2.22 6.42
C PRO A 56 -15.40 2.31 6.41
N VAL A 57 -16.11 1.32 5.88
CA VAL A 57 -17.57 1.33 5.75
C VAL A 57 -18.24 0.97 7.08
N SER A 58 -17.83 -0.14 7.68
CA SER A 58 -18.31 -0.56 9.00
C SER A 58 -17.62 0.18 10.14
N GLN A 59 -16.60 1.00 9.83
CA GLN A 59 -15.75 1.67 10.82
C GLN A 59 -15.07 0.68 11.78
N MET A 60 -14.77 -0.51 11.27
CA MET A 60 -14.19 -1.59 12.02
C MET A 60 -12.73 -1.82 11.61
N PHE A 61 -11.94 -2.25 12.56
CA PHE A 61 -10.58 -2.70 12.27
C PHE A 61 -10.22 -3.93 13.11
N VAL A 62 -9.30 -4.71 12.59
CA VAL A 62 -8.69 -5.85 13.29
C VAL A 62 -7.20 -5.64 13.35
N VAL A 63 -6.64 -5.67 14.56
CA VAL A 63 -5.20 -5.72 14.79
C VAL A 63 -4.86 -7.12 15.29
N PHE A 64 -4.01 -7.82 14.55
CA PHE A 64 -3.54 -9.14 14.93
C PHE A 64 -2.06 -9.04 15.33
N LEU A 65 -1.75 -9.35 16.57
CA LEU A 65 -0.40 -9.30 17.12
C LEU A 65 0.09 -10.71 17.41
N SER A 66 1.14 -11.11 16.72
CA SER A 66 1.79 -12.40 16.92
C SER A 66 3.27 -12.31 16.59
N ASN A 67 4.02 -13.32 17.01
CA ASN A 67 5.42 -13.46 16.66
C ASN A 67 5.65 -14.83 15.99
N ARG A 68 5.58 -14.86 14.67
CA ARG A 68 5.82 -16.07 13.87
C ARG A 68 7.30 -16.40 13.72
N VAL A 69 8.18 -15.46 14.01
CA VAL A 69 9.63 -15.67 13.80
C VAL A 69 10.28 -16.38 14.98
N HIS A 70 9.61 -16.42 16.15
CA HIS A 70 10.09 -17.18 17.29
C HIS A 70 9.56 -18.62 17.23
N PRO A 71 10.38 -19.65 17.52
CA PRO A 71 11.81 -19.59 17.83
C PRO A 71 12.72 -19.65 16.57
N ASP A 72 12.22 -20.11 15.44
CA ASP A 72 13.05 -20.52 14.29
C ASP A 72 12.68 -19.87 12.95
N GLY A 73 11.75 -18.94 12.95
CA GLY A 73 11.31 -18.19 11.76
C GLY A 73 10.42 -18.95 10.78
N LYS A 74 10.02 -20.19 11.07
CA LYS A 74 9.29 -21.06 10.16
C LYS A 74 7.78 -20.95 10.25
N GLY A 75 7.24 -20.21 11.22
CA GLY A 75 5.81 -20.08 11.42
C GLY A 75 5.10 -19.38 10.25
N ASP A 76 3.94 -19.90 9.85
CA ASP A 76 2.99 -19.24 8.96
C ASP A 76 1.70 -18.91 9.72
N VAL A 77 1.39 -17.65 9.83
CA VAL A 77 0.18 -17.14 10.51
C VAL A 77 -0.83 -16.56 9.50
N GLY A 78 -0.55 -16.64 8.20
CA GLY A 78 -1.44 -16.13 7.16
C GLY A 78 -2.85 -16.68 7.27
N PRO A 79 -3.07 -18.03 7.31
CA PRO A 79 -4.39 -18.61 7.44
C PRO A 79 -5.12 -18.22 8.74
N LEU A 80 -4.38 -18.05 9.84
CA LEU A 80 -4.98 -17.66 11.11
C LEU A 80 -5.45 -16.20 11.07
N ARG A 81 -4.65 -15.29 10.49
CA ARG A 81 -5.04 -13.89 10.29
C ARG A 81 -6.36 -13.78 9.52
N GLY A 82 -6.47 -14.49 8.38
CA GLY A 82 -7.68 -14.51 7.56
C GLY A 82 -8.90 -15.01 8.31
N ARG A 83 -8.75 -16.09 9.09
CA ARG A 83 -9.85 -16.63 9.92
C ARG A 83 -10.31 -15.64 10.98
N VAL A 84 -9.37 -15.03 11.71
CA VAL A 84 -9.71 -14.01 12.74
C VAL A 84 -10.41 -12.82 12.09
N ALA A 85 -9.91 -12.34 10.96
CA ALA A 85 -10.53 -11.23 10.23
C ALA A 85 -11.96 -11.59 9.78
N SER A 86 -12.19 -12.79 9.25
CA SER A 86 -13.52 -13.26 8.84
C SER A 86 -14.50 -13.33 10.01
N ILE A 87 -14.07 -13.84 11.17
CA ILE A 87 -14.92 -13.94 12.36
C ILE A 87 -15.33 -12.55 12.84
N VAL A 88 -14.37 -11.62 12.92
CA VAL A 88 -14.64 -10.24 13.38
C VAL A 88 -15.56 -9.53 12.40
N ALA A 89 -15.30 -9.62 11.08
CA ALA A 89 -16.16 -9.01 10.07
C ALA A 89 -17.58 -9.61 10.06
N GLY A 90 -17.71 -10.91 10.27
CA GLY A 90 -18.98 -11.60 10.36
C GLY A 90 -19.82 -11.26 11.59
N ALA A 91 -19.22 -10.63 12.61
CA ALA A 91 -19.95 -10.18 13.79
C ALA A 91 -20.73 -8.88 13.54
N VAL A 92 -20.48 -8.17 12.42
CA VAL A 92 -21.22 -6.94 12.05
C VAL A 92 -22.46 -7.33 11.23
N THR A 93 -23.63 -7.17 11.80
CA THR A 93 -24.91 -7.66 11.22
C THR A 93 -25.94 -6.58 10.96
N ASP A 94 -25.65 -5.31 11.23
CA ASP A 94 -26.64 -4.25 11.05
C ASP A 94 -26.85 -3.88 9.57
N GLN A 95 -28.12 -3.61 9.19
CA GLN A 95 -28.51 -3.33 7.81
C GLN A 95 -27.97 -2.01 7.28
N ALA A 96 -27.75 -1.02 8.11
CA ALA A 96 -27.16 0.25 7.69
C ALA A 96 -25.71 0.06 7.25
N THR A 97 -24.94 -0.74 7.98
CA THR A 97 -23.58 -1.12 7.63
C THR A 97 -23.54 -1.92 6.33
N VAL A 98 -24.43 -2.90 6.15
CA VAL A 98 -24.52 -3.67 4.89
C VAL A 98 -24.83 -2.79 3.69
N SER A 99 -25.76 -1.82 3.85
CA SER A 99 -26.11 -0.89 2.77
C SER A 99 -24.96 0.04 2.40
N ARG A 100 -24.23 0.54 3.40
CA ARG A 100 -23.00 1.32 3.15
C ARG A 100 -21.92 0.49 2.45
N ALA A 101 -21.71 -0.75 2.87
CA ALA A 101 -20.74 -1.64 2.24
C ALA A 101 -21.02 -1.84 0.74
N ARG A 102 -22.29 -1.96 0.35
CA ARG A 102 -22.69 -2.05 -1.06
C ARG A 102 -22.37 -0.79 -1.86
N LEU A 103 -22.60 0.39 -1.27
CA LEU A 103 -22.28 1.67 -1.91
C LEU A 103 -20.76 1.82 -2.09
N GLU A 104 -19.98 1.52 -1.07
CA GLU A 104 -18.52 1.60 -1.13
C GLU A 104 -17.92 0.61 -2.12
N LEU A 105 -18.48 -0.59 -2.23
CA LEU A 105 -18.10 -1.56 -3.24
C LEU A 105 -18.35 -1.02 -4.66
N SER A 106 -19.47 -0.33 -4.88
CA SER A 106 -19.78 0.33 -6.16
C SER A 106 -18.73 1.41 -6.49
N ASN A 107 -18.40 2.26 -5.51
CA ASN A 107 -17.37 3.29 -5.66
C ASN A 107 -15.99 2.69 -5.93
N TYR A 108 -15.65 1.59 -5.27
CA TYR A 108 -14.41 0.86 -5.50
C TYR A 108 -14.32 0.38 -6.96
N TYR A 109 -15.37 -0.25 -7.48
CA TYR A 109 -15.37 -0.73 -8.86
C TYR A 109 -15.35 0.42 -9.88
N ALA A 110 -16.02 1.53 -9.59
CA ALA A 110 -15.96 2.72 -10.46
C ALA A 110 -14.54 3.29 -10.53
N ALA A 111 -13.83 3.37 -9.40
CA ALA A 111 -12.44 3.81 -9.36
C ALA A 111 -11.52 2.85 -10.14
N LEU A 112 -11.73 1.54 -9.96
CA LEU A 112 -10.98 0.52 -10.67
C LEU A 112 -11.19 0.58 -12.20
N GLN A 113 -12.41 0.79 -12.66
CA GLN A 113 -12.71 0.94 -14.09
C GLN A 113 -12.00 2.15 -14.71
N ASN A 114 -11.95 3.26 -13.98
CA ASN A 114 -11.20 4.44 -14.43
C ASN A 114 -9.70 4.17 -14.55
N ASP A 115 -9.12 3.41 -13.63
CA ASP A 115 -7.71 3.04 -13.67
C ASP A 115 -7.44 2.03 -14.80
N LEU A 116 -8.31 1.04 -15.01
CA LEU A 116 -8.22 0.11 -16.13
C LEU A 116 -8.27 0.83 -17.48
N ALA A 117 -9.13 1.85 -17.63
CA ALA A 117 -9.19 2.65 -18.84
C ALA A 117 -7.87 3.38 -19.14
N ARG A 118 -7.14 3.80 -18.10
CA ARG A 118 -5.80 4.41 -18.27
C ARG A 118 -4.77 3.41 -18.76
N PHE A 119 -4.80 2.16 -18.27
CA PHE A 119 -3.90 1.09 -18.74
C PHE A 119 -4.25 0.62 -20.16
N ALA A 120 -5.55 0.63 -20.52
CA ALA A 120 -6.01 0.22 -21.84
C ALA A 120 -5.87 1.31 -22.91
N ALA A 121 -5.69 2.57 -22.53
CA ALA A 121 -5.44 3.63 -23.48
C ALA A 121 -4.14 3.33 -24.24
N PRO A 122 -4.16 3.27 -25.59
CA PRO A 122 -2.94 3.09 -26.35
C PRO A 122 -2.00 4.23 -25.97
N THR A 123 -0.81 3.88 -25.50
CA THR A 123 0.28 4.84 -25.37
C THR A 123 0.43 5.43 -26.76
N SER A 124 0.00 6.69 -26.95
CA SER A 124 0.25 7.40 -28.20
C SER A 124 1.77 7.47 -28.32
N THR A 125 2.33 6.54 -29.06
CA THR A 125 3.72 6.57 -29.48
C THR A 125 3.89 7.71 -30.48
N ASN A 126 3.83 8.94 -30.00
CA ASN A 126 4.52 10.02 -30.66
C ASN A 126 6.02 9.79 -30.40
N ALA A 127 6.58 8.91 -31.24
CA ALA A 127 8.01 8.76 -31.39
C ALA A 127 8.57 10.03 -32.02
N ASN A 128 8.64 11.12 -31.24
CA ASN A 128 9.52 12.23 -31.57
C ASN A 128 9.89 12.94 -30.24
N SER A 129 11.18 12.84 -29.92
CA SER A 129 11.88 13.61 -28.89
C SER A 129 11.25 13.57 -27.49
N GLN A 130 11.20 12.38 -26.87
CA GLN A 130 11.19 12.32 -25.43
C GLN A 130 12.63 12.21 -24.94
N SER A 131 13.15 13.31 -24.40
CA SER A 131 14.09 13.17 -23.30
C SER A 131 13.38 12.26 -22.29
N GLU A 132 13.88 11.05 -22.07
CA GLU A 132 13.38 10.16 -21.03
C GLU A 132 13.23 10.99 -19.76
N ALA A 133 11.99 11.20 -19.30
CA ALA A 133 11.74 11.89 -18.06
C ALA A 133 12.27 10.98 -16.96
N LYS A 134 13.53 11.18 -16.58
CA LYS A 134 14.23 10.38 -15.60
C LYS A 134 13.55 10.58 -14.26
N VAL A 135 12.99 9.52 -13.71
CA VAL A 135 12.40 9.55 -12.37
C VAL A 135 13.55 9.62 -11.37
N LEU A 136 13.67 10.77 -10.69
CA LEU A 136 14.64 10.95 -9.63
C LEU A 136 14.13 10.31 -8.34
N THR A 137 15.02 9.66 -7.59
CA THR A 137 14.72 9.22 -6.22
C THR A 137 14.62 10.43 -5.28
N GLY A 138 14.04 10.24 -4.09
CA GLY A 138 13.95 11.33 -3.11
C GLY A 138 15.32 11.93 -2.74
N ILE A 139 16.37 11.09 -2.68
CA ILE A 139 17.73 11.56 -2.38
C ILE A 139 18.33 12.35 -3.54
N ASP A 140 18.04 11.99 -4.78
CA ASP A 140 18.50 12.72 -5.96
C ASP A 140 17.85 14.11 -6.03
N VAL A 141 16.57 14.21 -5.62
CA VAL A 141 15.87 15.51 -5.53
C VAL A 141 16.50 16.39 -4.46
N LEU A 142 16.77 15.84 -3.28
CA LEU A 142 17.43 16.58 -2.20
C LEU A 142 18.82 17.04 -2.60
N GLU A 143 19.62 16.20 -3.26
CA GLU A 143 20.96 16.54 -3.76
C GLU A 143 20.88 17.67 -4.82
N ARG A 144 19.96 17.52 -5.79
CA ARG A 144 19.73 18.54 -6.83
C ARG A 144 19.39 19.91 -6.23
N ASP A 145 18.57 19.93 -5.19
CA ASP A 145 18.08 21.15 -4.55
C ASP A 145 19.05 21.65 -3.44
N GLY A 146 20.24 21.00 -3.33
CA GLY A 146 21.31 21.37 -2.39
C GLY A 146 20.90 21.22 -0.92
N PHE A 147 20.06 20.26 -0.61
CA PHE A 147 19.57 19.95 0.75
C PHE A 147 18.95 21.15 1.49
N LYS A 148 18.44 22.14 0.74
CA LYS A 148 17.90 23.39 1.30
C LYS A 148 16.81 23.16 2.34
N GLU A 149 15.97 22.13 2.13
CA GLU A 149 14.88 21.78 3.05
C GLU A 149 15.38 21.24 4.41
N LEU A 150 16.63 20.80 4.46
CA LEU A 150 17.25 20.24 5.65
C LEU A 150 18.18 21.24 6.35
N ALA A 151 18.32 22.44 5.81
CA ALA A 151 19.23 23.44 6.35
C ALA A 151 18.87 23.80 7.80
N GLY A 152 19.86 23.74 8.68
CA GLY A 152 19.69 24.04 10.11
C GLY A 152 19.04 22.92 10.94
N MET A 153 18.69 21.79 10.33
CA MET A 153 18.14 20.64 11.04
C MET A 153 19.26 19.71 11.53
N LYS A 154 19.05 19.12 12.71
CA LYS A 154 19.84 17.95 13.16
C LYS A 154 19.18 16.71 12.65
N ILE A 155 19.80 16.03 11.69
CA ILE A 155 19.20 14.90 10.99
C ILE A 155 19.85 13.60 11.44
N GLY A 156 19.03 12.59 11.66
CA GLY A 156 19.47 11.20 11.78
C GLY A 156 19.04 10.42 10.53
N LEU A 157 20.00 9.78 9.84
CA LEU A 157 19.70 8.91 8.70
C LEU A 157 19.61 7.46 9.16
N VAL A 158 18.44 6.84 9.01
CA VAL A 158 18.25 5.40 9.17
C VAL A 158 18.14 4.78 7.78
N THR A 159 19.13 4.00 7.40
CA THR A 159 19.22 3.41 6.07
C THR A 159 19.74 1.98 6.13
N ASN A 160 19.73 1.29 5.00
CA ASN A 160 20.27 -0.04 4.84
C ASN A 160 21.20 -0.10 3.60
N HIS A 161 21.72 -1.28 3.30
CA HIS A 161 22.65 -1.48 2.19
C HIS A 161 22.03 -1.31 0.79
N THR A 162 20.71 -1.23 0.69
CA THR A 162 19.99 -1.04 -0.59
C THR A 162 19.61 0.42 -0.86
N GLY A 163 19.77 1.31 0.14
CA GLY A 163 19.57 2.76 -0.04
C GLY A 163 20.65 3.32 -0.99
N ARG A 164 20.23 3.65 -2.22
CA ARG A 164 21.13 4.13 -3.28
C ARG A 164 20.46 5.27 -4.07
N ASP A 165 21.28 6.20 -4.53
CA ASP A 165 20.88 7.19 -5.53
C ASP A 165 20.82 6.58 -6.95
N GLU A 166 20.43 7.37 -7.92
CA GLU A 166 20.35 6.97 -9.33
C GLU A 166 21.69 6.50 -9.93
N ARG A 167 22.82 6.94 -9.36
CA ARG A 167 24.17 6.53 -9.75
C ARG A 167 24.68 5.30 -9.02
N GLY A 168 23.83 4.69 -8.19
CA GLY A 168 24.15 3.52 -7.38
C GLY A 168 25.03 3.83 -6.16
N ARG A 169 25.29 5.12 -5.82
CA ARG A 169 26.00 5.51 -4.62
C ARG A 169 25.12 5.27 -3.39
N GLN A 170 25.71 4.81 -2.31
CA GLN A 170 24.97 4.64 -1.07
C GLN A 170 24.56 6.01 -0.51
N ASP A 171 23.30 6.13 -0.09
CA ASP A 171 22.69 7.36 0.45
C ASP A 171 23.52 8.01 1.57
N ARG A 172 24.13 7.19 2.46
CA ARG A 172 25.03 7.67 3.54
C ARG A 172 26.30 8.37 3.04
N LYS A 173 26.64 8.24 1.74
CA LYS A 173 27.79 8.93 1.12
C LYS A 173 27.38 10.17 0.36
N SER A 174 26.09 10.36 0.14
CA SER A 174 25.55 11.51 -0.59
C SER A 174 25.22 12.68 0.36
N VAL A 175 25.16 12.43 1.66
CA VAL A 175 24.88 13.44 2.68
C VAL A 175 26.21 13.81 3.36
N VAL A 176 26.74 14.98 3.05
CA VAL A 176 27.86 15.60 3.72
C VAL A 176 27.39 16.90 4.34
#